data_6f92a15d4021d78857afd5754f3bc1d0
#
_entry.id   6f92a15d4021d78857afd5754f3bc1d0
#
_cell.length_a   1.000
_cell.length_b   1.000
_cell.length_c   1.000
_cell.angle_alpha   90.00
_cell.angle_beta   90.00
_cell.angle_gamma   90.00
#
_symmetry.space_group_name_H-M   'P 1'
#
loop_
_entity.id
_entity.type
_entity.pdbx_description
1 polymer ?
#
loop_
_entity_poly.entity_id
_entity_poly.type
_entity_poly.pdbx_seq_one_letter_code
_entity_poly.pdbx_strand_id
1 'polypeptide(L)'
;MEQRGWRYGKHRSRGKAGADHFVYDPSDPVPTRGGNMCCINDLLPSGAFDQREIEERDDVLVYTSEPLKKDLTVIGPVRVKLWATTSAPDTDFTAKLVDVHHDGYAQNILDRLVRARFRWGSKLPPSLVRPGKAYEYTIDLGNTATVFQAGHRIRVEISSSNFPHYARNQNTAAPVGSDAILEIAHQSILHDARHPSVLELPVVPRIRAR
;
A
#
# COMPACT_ATOMS: atom_id res chain seq x y z
N MET A 1 -17.64 -9.93 1.91
CA MET A 1 -16.30 -9.33 1.84
C MET A 1 -15.33 -10.33 2.40
N GLU A 2 -14.37 -10.82 1.61
CA GLU A 2 -13.37 -11.77 2.09
C GLU A 2 -12.20 -10.99 2.67
N GLN A 3 -11.90 -11.21 3.96
CA GLN A 3 -10.70 -10.67 4.59
C GLN A 3 -9.57 -11.68 4.44
N ARG A 4 -8.47 -11.28 3.82
CA ARG A 4 -7.25 -12.08 3.76
C ARG A 4 -6.20 -11.44 4.65
N GLY A 5 -5.85 -12.16 5.72
CA GLY A 5 -4.72 -11.81 6.55
C GLY A 5 -3.40 -11.94 5.78
N TRP A 6 -2.45 -11.11 6.12
CA TRP A 6 -1.12 -11.06 5.52
C TRP A 6 -0.35 -12.35 5.78
N ARG A 7 0.12 -13.01 4.70
CA ARG A 7 1.09 -14.09 4.77
C ARG A 7 2.29 -13.74 3.89
N TYR A 8 3.48 -13.91 4.45
CA TYR A 8 4.75 -13.53 3.87
C TYR A 8 5.05 -14.16 2.51
N GLY A 9 5.45 -13.34 1.55
CA GLY A 9 6.35 -13.69 0.45
C GLY A 9 7.78 -13.22 0.78
N LYS A 10 8.77 -13.71 0.10
CA LYS A 10 10.22 -13.72 0.35
C LYS A 10 10.98 -12.41 0.64
N HIS A 11 10.38 -11.30 1.03
CA HIS A 11 11.11 -10.11 1.43
C HIS A 11 10.99 -9.88 2.94
N ARG A 12 12.06 -10.30 3.61
CA ARG A 12 12.61 -9.93 4.93
C ARG A 12 11.68 -9.22 5.91
N SER A 13 10.91 -9.97 6.67
CA SER A 13 10.62 -9.48 8.02
C SER A 13 11.92 -9.54 8.83
N ARG A 14 12.51 -8.38 9.11
CA ARG A 14 13.58 -8.24 10.09
C ARG A 14 13.02 -7.95 11.50
N GLY A 15 11.70 -8.02 11.68
CA GLY A 15 11.02 -7.68 12.92
C GLY A 15 10.73 -8.89 13.81
N LYS A 16 10.55 -8.64 15.10
CA LYS A 16 9.94 -9.58 16.05
C LYS A 16 8.55 -9.96 15.54
N ALA A 17 8.11 -11.19 15.80
CA ALA A 17 6.79 -11.67 15.39
C ALA A 17 5.69 -10.61 15.62
N GLY A 18 5.04 -10.14 14.54
CA GLY A 18 3.93 -9.19 14.58
C GLY A 18 4.18 -7.78 14.02
N ALA A 19 5.39 -7.43 13.55
CA ALA A 19 5.67 -6.14 12.91
C ALA A 19 6.79 -6.21 11.88
N ASP A 20 6.64 -5.44 10.80
CA ASP A 20 7.67 -5.18 9.79
C ASP A 20 8.05 -3.71 9.80
N HIS A 21 9.29 -3.39 9.43
CA HIS A 21 9.86 -2.07 9.57
C HIS A 21 10.53 -1.61 8.28
N PHE A 22 10.39 -0.31 8.00
CA PHE A 22 11.16 0.36 6.96
C PHE A 22 11.47 1.80 7.35
N VAL A 23 12.41 2.40 6.64
CA VAL A 23 12.77 3.81 6.79
C VAL A 23 12.27 4.57 5.58
N TYR A 24 11.54 5.64 5.80
CA TYR A 24 11.12 6.55 4.75
C TYR A 24 11.97 7.82 4.80
N ASP A 25 12.70 8.04 3.72
CA ASP A 25 13.44 9.28 3.45
C ASP A 25 12.72 10.10 2.38
N PRO A 26 12.17 11.29 2.70
CA PRO A 26 11.51 12.12 1.69
C PRO A 26 12.45 12.66 0.61
N SER A 27 13.76 12.60 0.79
CA SER A 27 14.73 13.00 -0.24
C SER A 27 14.91 11.93 -1.32
N ASP A 28 14.60 10.66 -1.02
CA ASP A 28 14.62 9.52 -1.93
C ASP A 28 13.26 8.79 -1.94
N PRO A 29 12.16 9.43 -2.39
CA PRO A 29 10.85 8.83 -2.36
C PRO A 29 10.74 7.68 -3.36
N VAL A 30 9.91 6.67 -3.04
CA VAL A 30 9.57 5.59 -3.97
C VAL A 30 9.02 6.17 -5.27
N PRO A 31 9.63 5.87 -6.44
CA PRO A 31 9.18 6.41 -7.70
C PRO A 31 7.86 5.77 -8.15
N THR A 32 7.02 6.59 -8.78
CA THR A 32 5.81 6.09 -9.44
C THR A 32 6.19 5.28 -10.68
N ARG A 33 5.58 4.09 -10.82
CA ARG A 33 5.68 3.27 -12.03
C ARG A 33 4.28 2.83 -12.47
N GLY A 34 3.78 3.46 -13.53
CA GLY A 34 2.42 3.23 -14.01
C GLY A 34 1.34 3.79 -13.08
N GLY A 35 0.18 3.15 -13.10
CA GLY A 35 -0.98 3.58 -12.32
C GLY A 35 -1.96 4.44 -13.11
N ASN A 36 -2.86 5.13 -12.40
CA ASN A 36 -3.91 5.94 -13.01
C ASN A 36 -3.52 7.41 -13.24
N MET A 37 -2.23 7.69 -13.37
CA MET A 37 -1.76 9.00 -13.79
C MET A 37 -2.16 9.30 -15.22
N CYS A 38 -2.46 10.57 -15.51
CA CYS A 38 -2.69 11.00 -16.87
C CYS A 38 -1.73 12.14 -17.26
N CYS A 39 -1.52 12.28 -18.57
CA CYS A 39 -1.09 13.53 -19.20
C CYS A 39 0.40 13.89 -19.11
N ILE A 40 1.28 12.98 -18.65
CA ILE A 40 2.75 13.14 -18.65
C ILE A 40 3.41 11.89 -19.25
N ASN A 41 2.90 11.45 -20.40
CA ASN A 41 3.18 10.12 -20.98
C ASN A 41 4.66 9.80 -21.22
N ASP A 42 5.50 10.81 -21.51
CA ASP A 42 6.92 10.60 -21.81
C ASP A 42 7.77 10.38 -20.54
N LEU A 43 7.32 10.92 -19.40
CA LEU A 43 8.04 10.83 -18.12
C LEU A 43 7.41 9.82 -17.18
N LEU A 44 6.08 9.70 -17.19
CA LEU A 44 5.30 8.88 -16.27
C LEU A 44 4.14 8.23 -17.04
N PRO A 45 4.40 7.13 -17.72
CA PRO A 45 3.37 6.45 -18.48
C PRO A 45 2.28 5.91 -17.55
N SER A 46 1.02 6.13 -17.92
CA SER A 46 -0.14 5.56 -17.22
C SER A 46 -0.37 4.11 -17.62
N GLY A 47 -0.96 3.32 -16.74
CA GLY A 47 -1.36 1.95 -17.03
C GLY A 47 -0.72 0.91 -16.11
N ALA A 48 -0.82 -0.34 -16.55
CA ALA A 48 -0.28 -1.49 -15.83
C ALA A 48 1.19 -1.73 -16.21
N PHE A 49 2.06 -1.71 -15.21
CA PHE A 49 3.50 -1.92 -15.36
C PHE A 49 4.02 -2.92 -14.33
N ASP A 50 5.16 -3.52 -14.67
CA ASP A 50 5.88 -4.42 -13.78
C ASP A 50 6.46 -3.66 -12.57
N GLN A 51 6.12 -4.08 -11.39
CA GLN A 51 6.53 -3.44 -10.13
C GLN A 51 7.79 -4.05 -9.51
N ARG A 52 8.36 -5.12 -10.10
CA ARG A 52 9.51 -5.85 -9.49
C ARG A 52 10.68 -4.95 -9.13
N GLU A 53 10.99 -3.94 -9.95
CA GLU A 53 12.06 -2.97 -9.68
C GLU A 53 11.75 -2.10 -8.45
N ILE A 54 10.47 -1.72 -8.27
CA ILE A 54 10.02 -0.96 -7.11
C ILE A 54 10.06 -1.83 -5.84
N GLU A 55 9.71 -3.10 -5.98
CA GLU A 55 9.66 -4.07 -4.89
C GLU A 55 11.05 -4.46 -4.34
N GLU A 56 12.13 -4.16 -5.07
CA GLU A 56 13.52 -4.37 -4.62
C GLU A 56 13.96 -3.33 -3.58
N ARG A 57 13.26 -2.21 -3.44
CA ARG A 57 13.60 -1.16 -2.49
C ARG A 57 13.37 -1.60 -1.04
N ASP A 58 14.27 -1.20 -0.15
CA ASP A 58 14.18 -1.50 1.29
C ASP A 58 13.03 -0.75 2.00
N ASP A 59 12.49 0.32 1.38
CA ASP A 59 11.38 1.12 1.88
C ASP A 59 10.01 0.70 1.29
N VAL A 60 9.95 -0.45 0.61
CA VAL A 60 8.73 -1.09 0.10
C VAL A 60 8.57 -2.46 0.74
N LEU A 61 7.55 -2.61 1.59
CA LEU A 61 7.18 -3.91 2.15
C LEU A 61 6.24 -4.64 1.19
N VAL A 62 6.51 -5.91 0.95
CA VAL A 62 5.79 -6.74 -0.02
C VAL A 62 5.12 -7.92 0.66
N TYR A 63 3.80 -8.00 0.56
CA TYR A 63 2.99 -9.07 1.13
C TYR A 63 2.30 -9.86 0.02
N THR A 64 2.60 -11.14 -0.10
CA THR A 64 2.16 -11.97 -1.21
C THR A 64 1.39 -13.19 -0.72
N SER A 65 0.26 -13.51 -1.36
CA SER A 65 -0.52 -14.71 -1.08
C SER A 65 0.17 -15.97 -1.64
N GLU A 66 -0.29 -17.13 -1.19
CA GLU A 66 -0.04 -18.38 -1.92
C GLU A 66 -0.65 -18.32 -3.33
N PRO A 67 -0.17 -19.13 -4.29
CA PRO A 67 -0.78 -19.23 -5.60
C PRO A 67 -2.27 -19.55 -5.51
N LEU A 68 -3.08 -18.86 -6.28
CA LEU A 68 -4.51 -19.11 -6.33
C LEU A 68 -4.78 -20.48 -6.94
N LYS A 69 -5.60 -21.28 -6.26
CA LYS A 69 -5.99 -22.61 -6.76
C LYS A 69 -7.01 -22.55 -7.92
N LYS A 70 -7.65 -21.40 -8.11
CA LYS A 70 -8.68 -21.13 -9.13
C LYS A 70 -8.78 -19.63 -9.34
N ASP A 71 -9.36 -19.22 -10.46
CA ASP A 71 -9.61 -17.82 -10.76
C ASP A 71 -10.42 -17.16 -9.65
N LEU A 72 -10.04 -15.94 -9.29
CA LEU A 72 -10.72 -15.10 -8.31
C LEU A 72 -11.18 -13.82 -9.00
N THR A 73 -12.50 -13.68 -9.16
CA THR A 73 -13.11 -12.46 -9.70
C THR A 73 -13.34 -11.45 -8.58
N VAL A 74 -12.80 -10.25 -8.74
CA VAL A 74 -12.94 -9.13 -7.79
C VAL A 74 -13.61 -7.98 -8.52
N ILE A 75 -14.80 -7.54 -8.04
CA ILE A 75 -15.55 -6.41 -8.61
C ILE A 75 -16.05 -5.53 -7.49
N GLY A 76 -15.61 -4.28 -7.46
CA GLY A 76 -16.04 -3.27 -6.48
C GLY A 76 -14.89 -2.65 -5.70
N PRO A 77 -15.17 -2.04 -4.52
CA PRO A 77 -14.20 -1.29 -3.74
C PRO A 77 -13.18 -2.21 -3.04
N VAL A 78 -11.91 -1.88 -3.20
CA VAL A 78 -10.79 -2.54 -2.53
C VAL A 78 -10.25 -1.63 -1.44
N ARG A 79 -9.98 -2.19 -0.25
CA ARG A 79 -9.45 -1.43 0.89
C ARG A 79 -8.33 -2.18 1.57
N VAL A 80 -7.38 -1.41 2.10
CA VAL A 80 -6.39 -1.89 3.05
C VAL A 80 -6.68 -1.25 4.41
N LYS A 81 -6.88 -2.07 5.43
CA LYS A 81 -6.82 -1.63 6.83
C LYS A 81 -5.43 -1.91 7.33
N LEU A 82 -4.71 -0.86 7.65
CA LEU A 82 -3.31 -0.88 8.02
C LEU A 82 -3.13 -0.41 9.45
N TRP A 83 -2.61 -1.26 10.32
CA TRP A 83 -2.14 -0.83 11.63
C TRP A 83 -0.67 -0.45 11.53
N ALA A 84 -0.34 0.80 11.88
CA ALA A 84 1.03 1.28 11.76
C ALA A 84 1.41 2.26 12.87
N THR A 85 2.72 2.35 13.11
CA THR A 85 3.36 3.41 13.89
C THR A 85 4.36 4.16 13.02
N THR A 86 4.66 5.40 13.38
CA THR A 86 5.71 6.21 12.79
C THR A 86 6.49 6.94 13.88
N SER A 87 7.75 7.27 13.62
CA SER A 87 8.57 8.13 14.50
C SER A 87 8.28 9.62 14.27
N ALA A 88 7.52 9.98 13.23
CA ALA A 88 7.23 11.36 12.84
C ALA A 88 5.87 11.84 13.35
N PRO A 89 5.65 13.18 13.47
CA PRO A 89 4.35 13.75 13.81
C PRO A 89 3.31 13.67 12.69
N ASP A 90 3.75 13.48 11.46
CA ASP A 90 2.94 13.18 10.27
C ASP A 90 3.76 12.34 9.29
N THR A 91 3.08 11.56 8.45
CA THR A 91 3.67 10.76 7.37
C THR A 91 2.57 10.33 6.42
N ASP A 92 2.93 9.67 5.33
CA ASP A 92 1.97 8.99 4.47
C ASP A 92 2.17 7.46 4.56
N PHE A 93 1.10 6.72 4.34
CA PHE A 93 1.15 5.29 4.06
C PHE A 93 0.49 5.03 2.71
N THR A 94 1.24 4.40 1.81
CA THR A 94 0.75 3.97 0.50
C THR A 94 0.40 2.50 0.52
N ALA A 95 -0.56 2.11 -0.29
CA ALA A 95 -0.82 0.71 -0.60
C ALA A 95 -1.04 0.54 -2.11
N LYS A 96 -0.48 -0.54 -2.67
CA LYS A 96 -0.67 -0.91 -4.05
C LYS A 96 -1.13 -2.36 -4.14
N LEU A 97 -2.20 -2.60 -4.91
CA LEU A 97 -2.67 -3.95 -5.24
C LEU A 97 -1.97 -4.41 -6.51
N VAL A 98 -1.41 -5.60 -6.48
CA VAL A 98 -0.62 -6.17 -7.57
C VAL A 98 -1.10 -7.60 -7.87
N ASP A 99 -1.21 -7.92 -9.16
CA ASP A 99 -1.39 -9.27 -9.68
C ASP A 99 -0.03 -9.84 -10.09
N VAL A 100 0.44 -10.88 -9.42
CA VAL A 100 1.70 -11.53 -9.74
C VAL A 100 1.45 -12.74 -10.60
N HIS A 101 1.93 -12.70 -11.83
CA HIS A 101 1.80 -13.75 -12.83
C HIS A 101 2.74 -14.94 -12.56
N HIS A 102 2.58 -16.02 -13.34
CA HIS A 102 3.39 -17.24 -13.20
C HIS A 102 4.89 -17.02 -13.43
N ASP A 103 5.22 -16.08 -14.35
CA ASP A 103 6.60 -15.73 -14.71
C ASP A 103 7.22 -14.68 -13.76
N GLY A 104 6.45 -14.29 -12.73
CA GLY A 104 6.85 -13.30 -11.75
C GLY A 104 6.56 -11.86 -12.15
N TYR A 105 5.99 -11.59 -13.34
CA TYR A 105 5.54 -10.26 -13.72
C TYR A 105 4.56 -9.72 -12.68
N ALA A 106 4.87 -8.58 -12.08
CA ALA A 106 4.12 -7.99 -10.97
C ALA A 106 3.30 -6.79 -11.46
N GLN A 107 2.07 -7.07 -11.92
CA GLN A 107 1.21 -6.07 -12.54
C GLN A 107 0.47 -5.23 -11.50
N ASN A 108 0.70 -3.90 -11.48
CA ASN A 108 -0.09 -3.01 -10.63
C ASN A 108 -1.55 -2.91 -11.12
N ILE A 109 -2.48 -2.98 -10.18
CA ILE A 109 -3.94 -2.88 -10.42
C ILE A 109 -4.50 -1.57 -9.88
N LEU A 110 -4.23 -1.26 -8.63
CA LEU A 110 -4.69 -0.06 -7.92
C LEU A 110 -3.60 0.44 -6.99
N ASP A 111 -3.54 1.74 -6.78
CA ASP A 111 -2.69 2.37 -5.78
C ASP A 111 -3.37 3.59 -5.15
N ARG A 112 -3.14 3.81 -3.87
CA ARG A 112 -3.59 4.98 -3.11
C ARG A 112 -2.72 5.19 -1.88
N LEU A 113 -2.89 6.38 -1.28
CA LEU A 113 -2.29 6.70 0.02
C LEU A 113 -3.34 7.22 1.02
N VAL A 114 -2.94 7.19 2.27
CA VAL A 114 -3.56 7.95 3.36
C VAL A 114 -2.48 8.81 4.02
N ARG A 115 -2.75 10.09 4.22
CA ARG A 115 -1.90 10.97 5.03
C ARG A 115 -2.30 10.87 6.49
N ALA A 116 -1.36 10.60 7.37
CA ALA A 116 -1.60 10.27 8.77
C ALA A 116 -2.41 11.34 9.51
N ARG A 117 -2.16 12.63 9.22
CA ARG A 117 -2.95 13.73 9.82
C ARG A 117 -4.42 13.76 9.37
N PHE A 118 -4.76 13.13 8.24
CA PHE A 118 -6.12 13.02 7.70
C PHE A 118 -6.72 11.61 7.87
N ARG A 119 -6.18 10.77 8.77
CA ARG A 119 -6.64 9.39 9.00
C ARG A 119 -8.13 9.24 9.33
N TRP A 120 -8.76 10.29 9.84
CA TRP A 120 -10.19 10.33 10.15
C TRP A 120 -11.06 10.84 9.00
N GLY A 121 -10.46 11.07 7.82
CA GLY A 121 -11.09 11.59 6.63
C GLY A 121 -10.84 13.08 6.42
N SER A 122 -10.87 13.51 5.16
CA SER A 122 -10.55 14.88 4.73
C SER A 122 -11.60 15.93 5.13
N LYS A 123 -12.77 15.50 5.59
CA LYS A 123 -13.83 16.41 6.07
C LYS A 123 -13.64 16.85 7.53
N LEU A 124 -12.76 16.18 8.27
CA LEU A 124 -12.43 16.53 9.64
C LEU A 124 -11.14 17.35 9.68
N PRO A 125 -10.97 18.22 10.71
CA PRO A 125 -9.71 18.94 10.88
C PRO A 125 -8.52 17.98 10.95
N PRO A 126 -7.38 18.31 10.33
CA PRO A 126 -6.18 17.48 10.40
C PRO A 126 -5.70 17.38 11.85
N SER A 127 -5.23 16.20 12.23
CA SER A 127 -4.65 15.97 13.56
C SER A 127 -3.37 15.16 13.45
N LEU A 128 -2.28 15.72 13.99
CA LEU A 128 -0.98 15.04 14.02
C LEU A 128 -1.08 13.72 14.77
N VAL A 129 -0.21 12.79 14.42
CA VAL A 129 -0.06 11.54 15.17
C VAL A 129 0.95 11.72 16.30
N ARG A 130 0.84 10.87 17.32
CA ARG A 130 1.87 10.78 18.36
C ARG A 130 2.92 9.77 17.90
N PRO A 131 4.21 10.18 17.78
CA PRO A 131 5.29 9.27 17.44
C PRO A 131 5.28 7.98 18.28
N GLY A 132 5.45 6.84 17.63
CA GLY A 132 5.46 5.52 18.28
C GLY A 132 4.10 4.96 18.67
N LYS A 133 3.00 5.74 18.62
CA LYS A 133 1.65 5.24 18.89
C LYS A 133 1.09 4.52 17.67
N ALA A 134 0.50 3.33 17.88
CA ALA A 134 -0.22 2.59 16.85
C ALA A 134 -1.57 3.25 16.53
N TYR A 135 -1.86 3.34 15.23
CA TYR A 135 -3.14 3.79 14.69
C TYR A 135 -3.59 2.86 13.58
N GLU A 136 -4.90 2.71 13.42
CA GLU A 136 -5.49 2.09 12.25
C GLU A 136 -5.69 3.15 11.15
N TYR A 137 -5.25 2.80 9.95
CA TYR A 137 -5.43 3.60 8.74
C TYR A 137 -6.28 2.82 7.75
N THR A 138 -7.30 3.45 7.17
CA THR A 138 -8.03 2.88 6.04
C THR A 138 -7.54 3.51 4.75
N ILE A 139 -6.92 2.71 3.87
CA ILE A 139 -6.50 3.13 2.55
C ILE A 139 -7.54 2.59 1.56
N ASP A 140 -8.40 3.47 1.05
CA ASP A 140 -9.39 3.13 0.02
C ASP A 140 -8.71 3.18 -1.35
N LEU A 141 -8.37 2.01 -1.90
CA LEU A 141 -7.71 1.89 -3.19
C LEU A 141 -8.61 2.25 -4.37
N GLY A 142 -9.92 2.38 -4.14
CA GLY A 142 -10.92 2.60 -5.18
C GLY A 142 -11.55 1.30 -5.68
N ASN A 143 -12.17 1.37 -6.86
CA ASN A 143 -12.88 0.25 -7.44
C ASN A 143 -12.06 -0.44 -8.52
N THR A 144 -12.20 -1.76 -8.60
CA THR A 144 -11.65 -2.56 -9.71
C THR A 144 -12.69 -3.55 -10.21
N ALA A 145 -12.46 -4.03 -11.45
CA ALA A 145 -13.13 -5.20 -12.02
C ALA A 145 -12.04 -6.03 -12.70
N THR A 146 -11.52 -7.03 -11.99
CA THR A 146 -10.41 -7.85 -12.46
C THR A 146 -10.59 -9.31 -12.09
N VAL A 147 -9.91 -10.19 -12.82
CA VAL A 147 -9.82 -11.61 -12.51
C VAL A 147 -8.34 -11.95 -12.26
N PHE A 148 -8.03 -12.31 -11.03
CA PHE A 148 -6.76 -12.94 -10.71
C PHE A 148 -6.85 -14.42 -11.15
N GLN A 149 -6.00 -14.84 -12.08
CA GLN A 149 -6.06 -16.18 -12.66
C GLN A 149 -5.55 -17.24 -11.67
N ALA A 150 -5.96 -18.49 -11.89
CA ALA A 150 -5.39 -19.63 -11.18
C ALA A 150 -3.86 -19.67 -11.36
N GLY A 151 -3.13 -19.92 -10.27
CA GLY A 151 -1.67 -19.89 -10.22
C GLY A 151 -1.06 -18.50 -10.03
N HIS A 152 -1.77 -17.41 -10.32
CA HIS A 152 -1.35 -16.07 -9.94
C HIS A 152 -1.37 -15.90 -8.42
N ARG A 153 -0.75 -14.81 -7.95
CA ARG A 153 -0.74 -14.44 -6.53
C ARG A 153 -1.26 -13.02 -6.37
N ILE A 154 -2.02 -12.78 -5.31
CA ILE A 154 -2.41 -11.45 -4.89
C ILE A 154 -1.29 -10.87 -4.04
N ARG A 155 -0.86 -9.66 -4.36
CA ARG A 155 0.19 -8.95 -3.63
C ARG A 155 -0.26 -7.57 -3.22
N VAL A 156 0.23 -7.12 -2.06
CA VAL A 156 0.10 -5.74 -1.59
C VAL A 156 1.50 -5.21 -1.30
N GLU A 157 1.81 -4.05 -1.86
CA GLU A 157 2.98 -3.26 -1.50
C GLU A 157 2.56 -2.18 -0.51
N ILE A 158 3.36 -1.97 0.53
CA ILE A 158 3.19 -0.89 1.51
C ILE A 158 4.47 -0.07 1.57
N SER A 159 4.32 1.25 1.47
CA SER A 159 5.40 2.22 1.63
C SER A 159 4.87 3.54 2.21
N SER A 160 5.68 4.60 2.18
CA SER A 160 5.30 5.95 2.60
C SER A 160 5.31 6.98 1.47
N SER A 161 5.55 6.56 0.23
CA SER A 161 5.56 7.46 -0.93
C SER A 161 5.23 6.73 -2.23
N ASN A 162 4.85 7.49 -3.25
CA ASN A 162 4.66 7.07 -4.64
C ASN A 162 4.75 8.36 -5.47
N PHE A 163 5.99 8.86 -5.62
CA PHE A 163 6.28 10.18 -6.19
C PHE A 163 6.64 10.06 -7.69
N PRO A 164 6.17 10.95 -8.53
CA PRO A 164 5.41 12.16 -8.24
C PRO A 164 3.88 12.03 -8.39
N HIS A 165 3.33 10.80 -8.50
CA HIS A 165 1.87 10.62 -8.52
C HIS A 165 1.21 11.30 -7.31
N TYR A 166 1.80 11.13 -6.14
CA TYR A 166 1.44 11.84 -4.92
C TYR A 166 2.61 12.69 -4.44
N ALA A 167 2.28 13.91 -3.95
CA ALA A 167 3.27 14.75 -3.30
C ALA A 167 3.85 14.03 -2.07
N ARG A 168 5.18 13.94 -1.99
CA ARG A 168 5.88 13.35 -0.84
C ARG A 168 5.54 14.08 0.45
N ASN A 169 5.34 13.33 1.54
CA ASN A 169 5.20 13.90 2.87
C ASN A 169 6.59 14.22 3.43
N GLN A 170 6.74 15.39 4.01
CA GLN A 170 8.00 15.85 4.60
C GLN A 170 8.24 15.28 6.00
N ASN A 171 7.28 14.55 6.57
CA ASN A 171 7.28 13.98 7.93
C ASN A 171 7.31 15.02 9.05
N THR A 172 6.97 16.28 8.78
CA THR A 172 6.99 17.37 9.74
C THR A 172 5.60 17.69 10.29
N ALA A 173 5.56 18.48 11.38
CA ALA A 173 4.31 18.99 11.93
C ALA A 173 3.74 20.19 11.17
N ALA A 174 4.51 20.79 10.25
CA ALA A 174 4.12 21.95 9.48
C ALA A 174 2.85 21.68 8.64
N PRO A 175 2.07 22.69 8.28
CA PRO A 175 0.98 22.55 7.33
C PRO A 175 1.51 21.97 5.99
N VAL A 176 0.69 21.19 5.31
CA VAL A 176 1.08 20.54 4.04
C VAL A 176 1.56 21.59 3.03
N GLY A 177 2.78 21.40 2.51
CA GLY A 177 3.38 22.27 1.50
C GLY A 177 3.88 23.62 2.02
N SER A 178 3.98 23.83 3.34
CA SER A 178 4.39 25.12 3.92
C SER A 178 5.85 25.22 4.32
N ASP A 179 6.59 24.10 4.34
CA ASP A 179 8.03 24.10 4.64
C ASP A 179 8.84 23.32 3.59
N ALA A 180 10.16 23.44 3.64
CA ALA A 180 11.11 22.70 2.80
C ALA A 180 11.94 21.68 3.59
N ILE A 181 11.65 21.51 4.90
CA ILE A 181 12.37 20.59 5.77
C ILE A 181 11.93 19.16 5.44
N LEU A 182 12.89 18.27 5.29
CA LEU A 182 12.67 16.84 5.05
C LEU A 182 13.19 16.06 6.25
N GLU A 183 12.31 15.31 6.91
CA GLU A 183 12.66 14.51 8.09
C GLU A 183 12.54 13.01 7.77
N ILE A 184 13.54 12.22 8.16
CA ILE A 184 13.48 10.77 8.02
C ILE A 184 12.52 10.20 9.06
N ALA A 185 11.65 9.27 8.64
CA ALA A 185 10.71 8.58 9.52
C ALA A 185 10.94 7.07 9.55
N HIS A 186 10.91 6.49 10.75
CA HIS A 186 10.91 5.04 10.96
C HIS A 186 9.48 4.55 11.06
N GLN A 187 9.11 3.66 10.16
CA GLN A 187 7.77 3.11 10.05
C GLN A 187 7.72 1.68 10.59
N SER A 188 6.62 1.32 11.23
CA SER A 188 6.35 -0.06 11.62
C SER A 188 4.95 -0.45 11.18
N ILE A 189 4.83 -1.51 10.44
CA ILE A 189 3.56 -2.09 10.00
C ILE A 189 3.25 -3.28 10.89
N LEU A 190 2.13 -3.20 11.62
CA LEU A 190 1.74 -4.20 12.60
C LEU A 190 0.79 -5.22 11.96
N HIS A 191 0.96 -6.49 12.32
CA HIS A 191 0.11 -7.60 11.85
C HIS A 191 -0.06 -8.68 12.91
N ASP A 192 0.08 -8.31 14.18
CA ASP A 192 -0.23 -9.18 15.32
C ASP A 192 -1.75 -9.32 15.54
N ALA A 193 -2.14 -10.19 16.47
CA ALA A 193 -3.56 -10.46 16.76
C ALA A 193 -4.34 -9.25 17.29
N ARG A 194 -3.67 -8.23 17.86
CA ARG A 194 -4.29 -7.00 18.36
C ARG A 194 -4.36 -5.91 17.30
N HIS A 195 -3.48 -5.99 16.30
CA HIS A 195 -3.33 -5.00 15.25
C HIS A 195 -3.33 -5.70 13.88
N PRO A 196 -4.44 -6.34 13.48
CA PRO A 196 -4.50 -7.11 12.24
C PRO A 196 -4.58 -6.16 11.03
N SER A 197 -3.47 -6.02 10.29
CA SER A 197 -3.49 -5.40 8.98
C SER A 197 -4.09 -6.37 7.97
N VAL A 198 -5.03 -5.90 7.12
CA VAL A 198 -5.79 -6.76 6.20
C VAL A 198 -6.07 -6.08 4.86
N LEU A 199 -6.12 -6.87 3.79
CA LEU A 199 -6.67 -6.50 2.50
C LEU A 199 -8.11 -6.97 2.40
N GLU A 200 -9.04 -6.08 2.09
CA GLU A 200 -10.46 -6.36 1.87
C GLU A 200 -10.75 -6.38 0.37
N LEU A 201 -11.18 -7.52 -0.15
CA LEU A 201 -11.51 -7.73 -1.56
C LEU A 201 -13.00 -8.06 -1.73
N PRO A 202 -13.73 -7.37 -2.63
CA PRO A 202 -15.12 -7.69 -2.98
C PRO A 202 -15.14 -8.86 -4.00
N VAL A 203 -15.01 -10.09 -3.49
CA VAL A 203 -14.99 -11.30 -4.33
C VAL A 203 -16.40 -11.63 -4.81
N VAL A 204 -16.54 -11.84 -6.12
CA VAL A 204 -17.80 -12.29 -6.74
C VAL A 204 -17.94 -13.80 -6.54
N PRO A 205 -19.01 -14.28 -5.93
CA PRO A 205 -19.28 -15.71 -5.82
C PRO A 205 -19.42 -16.36 -7.20
N ARG A 206 -18.81 -17.54 -7.39
CA ARG A 206 -19.07 -18.32 -8.62
C ARG A 206 -20.53 -18.77 -8.64
N ILE A 207 -21.26 -18.35 -9.66
CA ILE A 207 -22.56 -18.94 -9.94
C ILE A 207 -22.28 -20.38 -10.42
N ARG A 208 -22.72 -21.39 -9.68
CA ARG A 208 -22.75 -22.74 -10.21
C ARG A 208 -23.78 -22.76 -11.32
N ALA A 209 -23.36 -22.99 -12.55
CA ALA A 209 -24.29 -23.36 -13.62
C ALA A 209 -25.08 -24.58 -13.16
N ARG A 210 -26.40 -24.50 -13.19
CA ARG A 210 -27.31 -25.62 -12.94
C ARG A 210 -27.31 -26.58 -14.11
#